data_208cadfb71624258c99897ec009c8c96
#
_entry.id   208cadfb71624258c99897ec009c8c96
#
_cell.length_a   1.000
_cell.length_b   1.000
_cell.length_c   1.000
_cell.angle_alpha   90.00
_cell.angle_beta   90.00
_cell.angle_gamma   90.00
#
_symmetry.space_group_name_H-M   'P 1'
#
loop_
_entity.id
_entity.type
_entity.pdbx_description
1 polymer ?
#
loop_
_entity_poly.entity_id
_entity_poly.type
_entity_poly.pdbx_seq_one_letter_code
_entity_poly.pdbx_strand_id
1 'polypeptide(L)'
;EMCIRDRGAKPADIAGSIYRAVVNQTIAGLAQGRPIQGNVLYLGGPLTFSRCLRRSFDEALHLTGTCPENSLYYVAMGAAFYADQSFDLRELCQRLRRRKSLRSYRSQPPLFTSEAEYQVFHDRHARAAVPRVAFPADYAGTVHIGIDSGSTTVKLAVIDEDGNLLFTDYQPNQGSPVAILQKTLLTLRREHPGMHVASVTATGYGEDLAKAAFHADYGVVETVAHFTAARHFMPDVDFIIDIGGQDMKCFKIRQGAISNIFLNEACSSGCGSFLQTFAQALGYDVKEFAALGLFADRPVDLGSRCTVFMNSS
;
A
#
# COMPACT_ATOMS: atom_id res chain seq x y z
N GLU A 1 -0.84 -12.26 -8.30
CA GLU A 1 0.47 -12.76 -8.83
C GLU A 1 0.92 -14.03 -8.12
N MET A 2 0.87 -14.07 -6.80
CA MET A 2 1.24 -15.26 -6.02
C MET A 2 0.37 -16.48 -6.34
N CYS A 3 -0.95 -16.32 -6.49
CA CYS A 3 -1.84 -17.40 -6.91
C CYS A 3 -1.45 -18.03 -8.26
N ILE A 4 -0.92 -17.25 -9.19
CA ILE A 4 -0.48 -17.72 -10.52
C ILE A 4 0.81 -18.52 -10.39
N ARG A 5 1.75 -18.07 -9.55
CA ARG A 5 3.00 -18.77 -9.26
C ARG A 5 2.75 -20.11 -8.56
N ASP A 6 1.84 -20.13 -7.59
CA ASP A 6 1.48 -21.32 -6.84
C ASP A 6 0.70 -22.35 -7.70
N ARG A 7 0.08 -21.88 -8.80
CA ARG A 7 -0.51 -22.73 -9.85
C ARG A 7 0.52 -23.23 -10.87
N GLY A 8 1.81 -23.03 -10.65
CA GLY A 8 2.91 -23.55 -11.46
C GLY A 8 3.33 -22.70 -12.66
N ALA A 9 2.92 -21.43 -12.72
CA ALA A 9 3.38 -20.53 -13.78
C ALA A 9 4.89 -20.25 -13.64
N LYS A 10 5.60 -20.30 -14.76
CA LYS A 10 7.04 -20.01 -14.77
C LYS A 10 7.30 -18.51 -14.57
N PRO A 11 8.40 -18.13 -13.91
CA PRO A 11 8.76 -16.72 -13.72
C PRO A 11 8.79 -15.90 -15.02
N ALA A 12 9.23 -16.50 -16.12
CA ALA A 12 9.26 -15.85 -17.43
C ALA A 12 7.83 -15.55 -17.96
N ASP A 13 6.89 -16.47 -17.76
CA ASP A 13 5.50 -16.28 -18.19
C ASP A 13 4.82 -15.19 -17.35
N ILE A 14 5.10 -15.17 -16.05
CA ILE A 14 4.63 -14.12 -15.15
C ILE A 14 5.20 -12.75 -15.57
N ALA A 15 6.50 -12.66 -15.86
CA ALA A 15 7.12 -11.43 -16.34
C ALA A 15 6.47 -10.92 -17.64
N GLY A 16 6.24 -11.81 -18.61
CA GLY A 16 5.53 -11.48 -19.84
C GLY A 16 4.12 -10.98 -19.60
N SER A 17 3.39 -11.60 -18.67
CA SER A 17 2.04 -11.17 -18.28
C SER A 17 2.02 -9.80 -17.61
N ILE A 18 3.02 -9.50 -16.78
CA ILE A 18 3.17 -8.18 -16.14
C ILE A 18 3.36 -7.09 -17.19
N TYR A 19 4.22 -7.29 -18.20
CA TYR A 19 4.40 -6.30 -19.27
C TYR A 19 3.09 -6.04 -20.03
N ARG A 20 2.31 -7.06 -20.35
CA ARG A 20 0.99 -6.90 -20.98
C ARG A 20 0.00 -6.16 -20.08
N ALA A 21 -0.01 -6.47 -18.78
CA ALA A 21 -0.88 -5.80 -17.82
C ALA A 21 -0.54 -4.29 -17.71
N VAL A 22 0.75 -3.96 -17.63
CA VAL A 22 1.24 -2.56 -17.62
C VAL A 22 0.80 -1.82 -18.88
N VAL A 23 0.93 -2.45 -20.07
CA VAL A 23 0.50 -1.86 -21.33
C VAL A 23 -1.00 -1.60 -21.34
N ASN A 24 -1.80 -2.58 -20.97
CA ASN A 24 -3.27 -2.45 -20.94
C ASN A 24 -3.70 -1.33 -19.98
N GLN A 25 -3.10 -1.28 -18.80
CA GLN A 25 -3.37 -0.24 -17.80
C GLN A 25 -2.95 1.14 -18.30
N THR A 26 -1.79 1.24 -18.95
CA THR A 26 -1.30 2.50 -19.53
C THR A 26 -2.23 2.99 -20.64
N ILE A 27 -2.64 2.11 -21.56
CA ILE A 27 -3.56 2.46 -22.64
C ILE A 27 -4.91 2.90 -22.05
N ALA A 28 -5.47 2.14 -21.13
CA ALA A 28 -6.76 2.47 -20.50
C ALA A 28 -6.70 3.82 -19.75
N GLY A 29 -5.62 4.07 -18.99
CA GLY A 29 -5.48 5.29 -18.21
C GLY A 29 -5.17 6.54 -19.02
N LEU A 30 -4.32 6.43 -20.05
CA LEU A 30 -3.85 7.59 -20.82
C LEU A 30 -4.68 7.85 -22.07
N ALA A 31 -5.09 6.82 -22.79
CA ALA A 31 -5.85 6.98 -24.02
C ALA A 31 -7.29 7.45 -23.76
N GLN A 32 -7.88 7.10 -22.64
CA GLN A 32 -9.26 7.49 -22.28
C GLN A 32 -10.27 7.22 -23.42
N GLY A 33 -10.13 6.07 -24.07
CA GLY A 33 -10.96 5.70 -25.23
C GLY A 33 -10.55 6.33 -26.57
N ARG A 34 -9.50 7.16 -26.61
CA ARG A 34 -8.99 7.73 -27.87
C ARG A 34 -8.03 6.74 -28.54
N PRO A 35 -8.07 6.61 -29.87
CA PRO A 35 -7.13 5.73 -30.57
C PRO A 35 -5.70 6.31 -30.54
N ILE A 36 -4.74 5.47 -30.21
CA ILE A 36 -3.32 5.79 -30.36
C ILE A 36 -2.88 5.31 -31.75
N GLN A 37 -2.59 6.24 -32.65
CA GLN A 37 -2.34 5.96 -34.07
C GLN A 37 -1.20 6.82 -34.62
N GLY A 38 -0.68 6.46 -35.79
CA GLY A 38 0.36 7.19 -36.50
C GLY A 38 1.78 6.85 -36.05
N ASN A 39 2.68 7.82 -36.16
CA ASN A 39 4.09 7.62 -35.77
C ASN A 39 4.22 7.72 -34.26
N VAL A 40 4.39 6.59 -33.58
CA VAL A 40 4.50 6.54 -32.13
C VAL A 40 5.96 6.49 -31.70
N LEU A 41 6.32 7.36 -30.76
CA LEU A 41 7.66 7.47 -30.20
C LEU A 41 7.67 6.92 -28.77
N TYR A 42 8.60 6.00 -28.49
CA TYR A 42 8.82 5.43 -27.18
C TYR A 42 9.95 6.14 -26.46
N LEU A 43 9.67 6.81 -25.35
CA LEU A 43 10.60 7.59 -24.56
C LEU A 43 10.57 7.19 -23.10
N GLY A 44 11.59 7.59 -22.34
CA GLY A 44 11.70 7.35 -20.90
C GLY A 44 12.34 6.00 -20.55
N GLY A 45 12.79 5.88 -19.31
CA GLY A 45 13.58 4.74 -18.82
C GLY A 45 12.97 3.37 -19.11
N PRO A 46 11.74 3.09 -18.67
CA PRO A 46 11.12 1.77 -18.88
C PRO A 46 11.04 1.37 -20.35
N LEU A 47 10.63 2.29 -21.22
CA LEU A 47 10.54 2.02 -22.67
C LEU A 47 11.90 1.98 -23.36
N THR A 48 12.92 2.69 -22.85
CA THR A 48 14.26 2.63 -23.40
C THR A 48 14.94 1.30 -23.09
N PHE A 49 14.83 0.80 -21.86
CA PHE A 49 15.55 -0.40 -21.42
C PHE A 49 14.77 -1.70 -21.69
N SER A 50 13.43 -1.68 -21.62
CA SER A 50 12.64 -2.90 -21.75
C SER A 50 12.15 -3.14 -23.19
N ARG A 51 12.81 -4.06 -23.89
CA ARG A 51 12.37 -4.52 -25.22
C ARG A 51 11.00 -5.21 -25.15
N CYS A 52 10.77 -5.98 -24.09
CA CYS A 52 9.49 -6.68 -23.89
C CYS A 52 8.33 -5.69 -23.75
N LEU A 53 8.54 -4.58 -23.03
CA LEU A 53 7.49 -3.55 -22.87
C LEU A 53 7.15 -2.91 -24.22
N ARG A 54 8.15 -2.51 -25.03
CA ARG A 54 7.92 -1.97 -26.38
C ARG A 54 7.16 -2.94 -27.25
N ARG A 55 7.59 -4.22 -27.28
CA ARG A 55 6.91 -5.26 -28.05
C ARG A 55 5.48 -5.43 -27.64
N SER A 56 5.18 -5.40 -26.34
CA SER A 56 3.82 -5.50 -25.84
C SER A 56 2.96 -4.29 -26.24
N PHE A 57 3.53 -3.09 -26.35
CA PHE A 57 2.83 -1.91 -26.90
C PHE A 57 2.56 -2.08 -28.40
N ASP A 58 3.54 -2.51 -29.18
CA ASP A 58 3.37 -2.74 -30.62
C ASP A 58 2.24 -3.73 -30.89
N GLU A 59 2.19 -4.83 -30.12
CA GLU A 59 1.15 -5.85 -30.23
C GLU A 59 -0.24 -5.31 -29.81
N ALA A 60 -0.33 -4.60 -28.69
CA ALA A 60 -1.60 -4.09 -28.17
C ALA A 60 -2.19 -2.97 -29.02
N LEU A 61 -1.35 -2.14 -29.63
CA LEU A 61 -1.75 -1.00 -30.46
C LEU A 61 -1.80 -1.33 -31.97
N HIS A 62 -1.36 -2.54 -32.36
CA HIS A 62 -1.26 -2.95 -33.77
C HIS A 62 -0.44 -1.98 -34.62
N LEU A 63 0.70 -1.53 -34.10
CA LEU A 63 1.60 -0.58 -34.77
C LEU A 63 3.07 -0.99 -34.53
N THR A 64 3.98 -0.24 -35.14
CA THR A 64 5.42 -0.34 -34.87
C THR A 64 5.93 0.99 -34.36
N GLY A 65 6.16 1.08 -33.06
CA GLY A 65 6.67 2.27 -32.41
C GLY A 65 8.20 2.38 -32.55
N THR A 66 8.72 3.59 -32.47
CA THR A 66 10.14 3.91 -32.58
C THR A 66 10.71 4.31 -31.22
N CYS A 67 11.78 3.66 -30.79
CA CYS A 67 12.57 4.09 -29.64
C CYS A 67 13.93 4.63 -30.14
N PRO A 68 14.10 5.95 -30.25
CA PRO A 68 15.31 6.52 -30.80
C PRO A 68 16.50 6.33 -29.86
N GLU A 69 17.68 6.39 -30.44
CA GLU A 69 18.91 6.52 -29.66
C GLU A 69 18.83 7.76 -28.76
N ASN A 70 19.38 7.68 -27.57
CA ASN A 70 19.34 8.75 -26.58
C ASN A 70 17.92 9.14 -26.10
N SER A 71 16.92 8.27 -26.28
CA SER A 71 15.53 8.49 -25.85
C SER A 71 15.37 8.89 -24.36
N LEU A 72 16.32 8.51 -23.50
CA LEU A 72 16.39 8.93 -22.10
C LEU A 72 16.61 10.43 -21.92
N TYR A 73 17.26 11.08 -22.85
CA TYR A 73 17.67 12.48 -22.75
C TYR A 73 16.74 13.43 -23.46
N TYR A 74 15.67 12.94 -24.09
CA TYR A 74 14.75 13.76 -24.89
C TYR A 74 14.14 14.92 -24.08
N VAL A 75 13.80 14.68 -22.82
CA VAL A 75 13.27 15.76 -21.95
C VAL A 75 14.33 16.82 -21.69
N ALA A 76 15.56 16.42 -21.39
CA ALA A 76 16.68 17.36 -21.18
C ALA A 76 17.08 18.10 -22.47
N MET A 77 17.09 17.40 -23.61
CA MET A 77 17.33 18.00 -24.93
C MET A 77 16.22 18.99 -25.28
N GLY A 78 14.96 18.62 -25.04
CA GLY A 78 13.83 19.51 -25.24
C GLY A 78 13.94 20.78 -24.38
N ALA A 79 14.32 20.63 -23.11
CA ALA A 79 14.59 21.78 -22.25
C ALA A 79 15.73 22.66 -22.77
N ALA A 80 16.80 22.05 -23.31
CA ALA A 80 17.90 22.79 -23.91
C ALA A 80 17.51 23.59 -25.16
N PHE A 81 16.55 23.09 -25.95
CA PHE A 81 16.03 23.84 -27.11
C PHE A 81 15.25 25.10 -26.72
N TYR A 82 14.75 25.21 -25.50
CA TYR A 82 14.13 26.41 -24.97
C TYR A 82 15.12 27.40 -24.34
N ALA A 83 16.41 27.05 -24.28
CA ALA A 83 17.42 27.95 -23.75
C ALA A 83 17.68 29.10 -24.77
N ASP A 84 17.19 30.29 -24.44
CA ASP A 84 17.29 31.50 -25.23
C ASP A 84 18.33 32.49 -24.70
N GLN A 85 18.95 32.19 -23.56
CA GLN A 85 19.89 33.06 -22.89
C GLN A 85 21.26 32.33 -22.70
N SER A 86 22.31 33.05 -22.91
CA SER A 86 23.67 32.60 -22.59
C SER A 86 24.10 33.15 -21.24
N PHE A 87 24.75 32.32 -20.45
CA PHE A 87 25.30 32.70 -19.15
C PHE A 87 26.80 32.41 -19.13
N ASP A 88 27.57 33.30 -18.47
CA ASP A 88 28.95 32.99 -18.17
C ASP A 88 29.02 31.87 -17.12
N LEU A 89 29.71 30.76 -17.44
CA LEU A 89 29.79 29.58 -16.57
C LEU A 89 30.45 29.92 -15.22
N ARG A 90 31.42 30.85 -15.21
CA ARG A 90 32.12 31.25 -13.97
C ARG A 90 31.18 32.02 -13.06
N GLU A 91 30.37 32.91 -13.64
CA GLU A 91 29.36 33.65 -12.90
C GLU A 91 28.28 32.71 -12.34
N LEU A 92 27.81 31.75 -13.15
CA LEU A 92 26.86 30.74 -12.70
C LEU A 92 27.42 29.92 -11.52
N CYS A 93 28.66 29.43 -11.64
CA CYS A 93 29.34 28.70 -10.54
C CYS A 93 29.48 29.56 -9.29
N GLN A 94 29.80 30.84 -9.43
CA GLN A 94 29.88 31.75 -8.26
C GLN A 94 28.50 31.95 -7.61
N ARG A 95 27.44 32.13 -8.38
CA ARG A 95 26.07 32.23 -7.88
C ARG A 95 25.64 30.95 -7.14
N LEU A 96 25.95 29.77 -7.66
CA LEU A 96 25.65 28.50 -7.03
C LEU A 96 26.43 28.33 -5.70
N ARG A 97 27.72 28.70 -5.65
CA ARG A 97 28.53 28.66 -4.42
C ARG A 97 28.07 29.66 -3.36
N ARG A 98 27.56 30.82 -3.77
CA ARG A 98 27.02 31.85 -2.86
C ARG A 98 25.62 31.56 -2.38
N ARG A 99 24.93 30.61 -3.00
CA ARG A 99 23.58 30.25 -2.62
C ARG A 99 23.60 29.54 -1.27
N LYS A 100 23.55 30.33 -0.18
CA LYS A 100 23.13 29.79 1.10
C LYS A 100 21.73 29.22 0.90
N SER A 101 21.48 28.04 1.44
CA SER A 101 20.17 27.40 1.45
C SER A 101 19.17 28.32 2.19
N LEU A 102 18.65 29.30 1.49
CA LEU A 102 17.60 30.21 1.96
C LEU A 102 16.24 29.75 1.43
N ARG A 103 16.00 28.44 1.33
CA ARG A 103 14.63 27.99 1.15
C ARG A 103 13.93 28.19 2.49
N SER A 104 13.25 29.34 2.67
CA SER A 104 12.19 29.42 3.66
C SER A 104 11.10 28.46 3.19
N TYR A 105 11.02 27.30 3.80
CA TYR A 105 9.88 26.42 3.60
C TYR A 105 8.71 26.91 4.46
N ARG A 106 7.51 26.70 3.98
CA ARG A 106 6.31 26.95 4.77
C ARG A 106 6.27 25.90 5.87
N SER A 107 6.38 26.33 7.12
CA SER A 107 6.27 25.45 8.27
C SER A 107 4.81 25.21 8.59
N GLN A 108 4.48 23.98 8.97
CA GLN A 108 3.22 23.58 9.57
C GLN A 108 3.34 23.70 11.11
N PRO A 109 2.22 23.82 11.85
CA PRO A 109 2.26 23.69 13.29
C PRO A 109 2.69 22.27 13.69
N PRO A 110 3.36 22.09 14.85
CA PRO A 110 3.68 20.77 15.37
C PRO A 110 2.41 19.94 15.62
N LEU A 111 2.54 18.60 15.57
CA LEU A 111 1.43 17.71 15.91
C LEU A 111 1.08 17.78 17.40
N PHE A 112 2.11 17.78 18.24
CA PHE A 112 2.00 17.96 19.69
C PHE A 112 3.01 18.98 20.17
N THR A 113 2.58 19.87 21.05
CA THR A 113 3.45 20.91 21.64
C THR A 113 4.02 20.48 22.98
N SER A 114 3.48 19.42 23.57
CA SER A 114 3.92 18.89 24.86
C SER A 114 3.58 17.41 25.02
N GLU A 115 4.30 16.74 25.92
CA GLU A 115 4.00 15.36 26.32
C GLU A 115 2.59 15.23 26.91
N ALA A 116 2.11 16.22 27.64
CA ALA A 116 0.77 16.23 28.22
C ALA A 116 -0.33 16.20 27.13
N GLU A 117 -0.14 16.96 26.04
CA GLU A 117 -1.04 16.97 24.90
C GLU A 117 -1.03 15.60 24.19
N TYR A 118 0.15 15.02 23.98
CA TYR A 118 0.27 13.67 23.43
C TYR A 118 -0.40 12.62 24.33
N GLN A 119 -0.24 12.71 25.64
CA GLN A 119 -0.85 11.78 26.59
C GLN A 119 -2.39 11.81 26.51
N VAL A 120 -2.99 12.99 26.40
CA VAL A 120 -4.44 13.13 26.22
C VAL A 120 -4.91 12.43 24.92
N PHE A 121 -4.15 12.61 23.85
CA PHE A 121 -4.42 11.92 22.58
C PHE A 121 -4.29 10.41 22.74
N HIS A 122 -3.21 9.93 23.32
CA HIS A 122 -2.95 8.51 23.57
C HIS A 122 -4.08 7.87 24.41
N ASP A 123 -4.45 8.48 25.52
CA ASP A 123 -5.49 7.98 26.42
C ASP A 123 -6.87 7.92 25.77
N ARG A 124 -7.16 8.86 24.88
CA ARG A 124 -8.39 8.85 24.10
C ARG A 124 -8.43 7.58 23.20
N HIS A 125 -7.32 7.26 22.53
CA HIS A 125 -7.26 6.09 21.66
C HIS A 125 -7.19 4.78 22.46
N ALA A 126 -6.49 4.76 23.60
CA ALA A 126 -6.41 3.58 24.45
C ALA A 126 -7.80 3.09 24.95
N ARG A 127 -8.75 4.03 25.15
CA ARG A 127 -10.13 3.68 25.53
C ARG A 127 -10.91 2.92 24.45
N ALA A 128 -10.49 3.00 23.20
CA ALA A 128 -11.10 2.28 22.07
C ALA A 128 -10.38 0.94 21.77
N ALA A 129 -9.57 0.45 22.69
CA ALA A 129 -8.89 -0.84 22.52
C ALA A 129 -9.92 -1.98 22.44
N VAL A 130 -9.69 -2.91 21.51
CA VAL A 130 -10.50 -4.13 21.37
C VAL A 130 -10.34 -4.98 22.64
N PRO A 131 -11.43 -5.48 23.24
CA PRO A 131 -11.36 -6.36 24.40
C PRO A 131 -10.52 -7.60 24.11
N ARG A 132 -9.55 -7.87 24.96
CA ARG A 132 -8.71 -9.07 24.90
C ARG A 132 -8.96 -9.91 26.14
N VAL A 133 -9.07 -11.22 25.94
CA VAL A 133 -9.19 -12.19 27.00
C VAL A 133 -7.98 -13.15 27.01
N ALA A 134 -7.76 -13.80 28.13
CA ALA A 134 -6.68 -14.77 28.25
C ALA A 134 -6.92 -15.97 27.32
N PHE A 135 -5.85 -16.44 26.70
CA PHE A 135 -5.84 -17.63 25.86
C PHE A 135 -4.85 -18.67 26.44
N PRO A 136 -5.22 -19.35 27.54
CA PRO A 136 -4.35 -20.31 28.20
C PRO A 136 -4.20 -21.60 27.37
N ALA A 137 -3.15 -22.37 27.63
CA ALA A 137 -2.85 -23.60 26.88
C ALA A 137 -3.95 -24.67 27.00
N ASP A 138 -4.70 -24.68 28.11
CA ASP A 138 -5.83 -25.59 28.39
C ASP A 138 -7.19 -25.02 27.93
N TYR A 139 -7.20 -23.95 27.14
CA TYR A 139 -8.43 -23.39 26.58
C TYR A 139 -9.18 -24.43 25.75
N ALA A 140 -10.42 -24.72 26.13
CA ALA A 140 -11.29 -25.72 25.51
C ALA A 140 -12.60 -25.14 24.97
N GLY A 141 -12.67 -23.82 24.84
CA GLY A 141 -13.82 -23.12 24.29
C GLY A 141 -13.87 -23.14 22.76
N THR A 142 -15.00 -22.66 22.26
CA THR A 142 -15.25 -22.47 20.83
C THR A 142 -14.55 -21.20 20.34
N VAL A 143 -13.96 -21.26 19.15
CA VAL A 143 -13.27 -20.12 18.54
C VAL A 143 -13.66 -19.94 17.07
N HIS A 144 -13.57 -18.70 16.59
CA HIS A 144 -13.66 -18.33 15.19
C HIS A 144 -12.32 -17.75 14.72
N ILE A 145 -11.86 -18.16 13.54
CA ILE A 145 -10.58 -17.73 12.98
C ILE A 145 -10.84 -16.82 11.77
N GLY A 146 -10.32 -15.60 11.82
CA GLY A 146 -10.28 -14.67 10.69
C GLY A 146 -8.88 -14.62 10.07
N ILE A 147 -8.79 -14.75 8.76
CA ILE A 147 -7.56 -14.67 7.97
C ILE A 147 -7.68 -13.51 7.00
N ASP A 148 -6.81 -12.50 7.13
CA ASP A 148 -6.62 -11.45 6.12
C ASP A 148 -5.32 -11.71 5.36
N SER A 149 -5.45 -12.16 4.12
CA SER A 149 -4.34 -12.39 3.21
C SER A 149 -4.13 -11.19 2.30
N GLY A 150 -3.48 -10.16 2.83
CA GLY A 150 -3.20 -8.92 2.08
C GLY A 150 -2.05 -9.03 1.09
N SER A 151 -1.88 -8.01 0.26
CA SER A 151 -0.82 -7.93 -0.76
C SER A 151 0.59 -7.87 -0.17
N THR A 152 0.78 -7.26 0.99
CA THR A 152 2.08 -7.07 1.65
C THR A 152 2.21 -7.83 2.96
N THR A 153 1.11 -8.07 3.64
CA THR A 153 1.07 -8.68 4.98
C THR A 153 -0.03 -9.72 5.07
N VAL A 154 0.16 -10.67 5.97
CA VAL A 154 -0.90 -11.58 6.40
C VAL A 154 -1.22 -11.32 7.86
N LYS A 155 -2.49 -11.43 8.20
CA LYS A 155 -2.97 -11.29 9.56
C LYS A 155 -3.89 -12.44 9.90
N LEU A 156 -3.83 -12.85 11.14
CA LEU A 156 -4.71 -13.87 11.70
C LEU A 156 -5.27 -13.35 13.03
N ALA A 157 -6.56 -13.49 13.21
CA ALA A 157 -7.23 -13.19 14.47
C ALA A 157 -8.03 -14.41 14.93
N VAL A 158 -8.00 -14.69 16.22
CA VAL A 158 -8.84 -15.71 16.87
C VAL A 158 -9.70 -15.01 17.88
N ILE A 159 -11.02 -15.20 17.78
CA ILE A 159 -12.01 -14.65 18.69
C ILE A 159 -12.83 -15.77 19.32
N ASP A 160 -13.37 -15.53 20.51
CA ASP A 160 -14.36 -16.41 21.15
C ASP A 160 -15.79 -16.15 20.62
N GLU A 161 -16.78 -16.86 21.15
CA GLU A 161 -18.19 -16.73 20.77
C GLU A 161 -18.80 -15.35 21.12
N ASP A 162 -18.22 -14.64 22.08
CA ASP A 162 -18.63 -13.30 22.48
C ASP A 162 -17.93 -12.20 21.65
N GLY A 163 -17.04 -12.56 20.75
CA GLY A 163 -16.27 -11.63 19.92
C GLY A 163 -15.03 -11.05 20.61
N ASN A 164 -14.62 -11.57 21.77
CA ASN A 164 -13.40 -11.14 22.42
C ASN A 164 -12.16 -11.70 21.71
N LEU A 165 -11.12 -10.89 21.65
CA LEU A 165 -9.89 -11.24 20.97
C LEU A 165 -9.00 -12.15 21.85
N LEU A 166 -8.77 -13.38 21.40
CA LEU A 166 -7.89 -14.36 22.04
C LEU A 166 -6.45 -14.28 21.54
N PHE A 167 -6.28 -14.22 20.21
CA PHE A 167 -4.96 -14.24 19.58
C PHE A 167 -4.92 -13.38 18.33
N THR A 168 -3.75 -12.81 18.05
CA THR A 168 -3.47 -12.11 16.80
C THR A 168 -2.07 -12.42 16.32
N ASP A 169 -1.93 -12.57 15.01
CA ASP A 169 -0.63 -12.64 14.33
C ASP A 169 -0.62 -11.63 13.15
N TYR A 170 0.50 -10.94 12.99
CA TYR A 170 0.71 -9.96 11.92
C TYR A 170 2.12 -10.14 11.38
N GLN A 171 2.23 -10.57 10.13
CA GLN A 171 3.53 -10.84 9.49
C GLN A 171 3.58 -10.28 8.06
N PRO A 172 4.77 -9.86 7.56
CA PRO A 172 5.00 -9.66 6.15
C PRO A 172 4.74 -10.97 5.38
N ASN A 173 4.05 -10.91 4.24
CA ASN A 173 3.70 -12.12 3.50
C ASN A 173 4.88 -12.75 2.72
N GLN A 174 5.97 -12.00 2.52
CA GLN A 174 7.22 -12.44 1.90
C GLN A 174 7.04 -13.24 0.58
N GLY A 175 5.91 -13.05 -0.10
CA GLY A 175 5.56 -13.80 -1.29
C GLY A 175 5.06 -15.23 -1.04
N SER A 176 4.82 -15.64 0.22
CA SER A 176 4.35 -16.99 0.57
C SER A 176 3.36 -16.98 1.74
N PRO A 177 2.19 -16.35 1.58
CA PRO A 177 1.21 -16.21 2.67
C PRO A 177 0.74 -17.55 3.23
N VAL A 178 0.56 -18.55 2.38
CA VAL A 178 0.08 -19.89 2.79
C VAL A 178 1.06 -20.55 3.77
N ALA A 179 2.36 -20.52 3.47
CA ALA A 179 3.36 -21.15 4.34
C ALA A 179 3.44 -20.47 5.72
N ILE A 180 3.31 -19.13 5.75
CA ILE A 180 3.30 -18.34 6.98
C ILE A 180 2.08 -18.67 7.82
N LEU A 181 0.89 -18.61 7.22
CA LEU A 181 -0.38 -18.91 7.89
C LEU A 181 -0.42 -20.37 8.39
N GLN A 182 0.06 -21.32 7.58
CA GLN A 182 0.16 -22.72 7.97
C GLN A 182 1.00 -22.90 9.23
N LYS A 183 2.17 -22.25 9.27
CA LYS A 183 3.04 -22.29 10.45
C LYS A 183 2.33 -21.75 11.70
N THR A 184 1.65 -20.62 11.59
CA THR A 184 0.90 -20.01 12.69
C THR A 184 -0.25 -20.90 13.15
N LEU A 185 -1.05 -21.44 12.23
CA LEU A 185 -2.16 -22.34 12.55
C LEU A 185 -1.71 -23.65 13.21
N LEU A 186 -0.61 -24.24 12.72
CA LEU A 186 -0.02 -25.44 13.35
C LEU A 186 0.52 -25.14 14.75
N THR A 187 1.09 -23.97 14.97
CA THR A 187 1.54 -23.53 16.30
C THR A 187 0.35 -23.35 17.24
N LEU A 188 -0.70 -22.66 16.83
CA LEU A 188 -1.93 -22.51 17.59
C LEU A 188 -2.54 -23.87 17.97
N ARG A 189 -2.63 -24.78 17.02
CA ARG A 189 -3.16 -26.13 17.28
C ARG A 189 -2.35 -26.91 18.30
N ARG A 190 -1.02 -26.73 18.29
CA ARG A 190 -0.12 -27.39 19.26
C ARG A 190 -0.22 -26.76 20.65
N GLU A 191 -0.34 -25.43 20.71
CA GLU A 191 -0.35 -24.69 21.98
C GLU A 191 -1.73 -24.73 22.67
N HIS A 192 -2.80 -24.86 21.89
CA HIS A 192 -4.18 -24.93 22.37
C HIS A 192 -4.91 -26.16 21.81
N PRO A 193 -4.51 -27.38 22.21
CA PRO A 193 -5.05 -28.61 21.63
C PRO A 193 -6.54 -28.82 21.91
N GLY A 194 -7.06 -28.21 23.00
CA GLY A 194 -8.45 -28.29 23.41
C GLY A 194 -9.40 -27.35 22.71
N MET A 195 -8.87 -26.32 21.97
CA MET A 195 -9.74 -25.37 21.30
C MET A 195 -10.61 -26.03 20.22
N HIS A 196 -11.86 -25.63 20.16
CA HIS A 196 -12.80 -26.05 19.12
C HIS A 196 -12.99 -24.94 18.10
N VAL A 197 -12.51 -25.14 16.86
CA VAL A 197 -12.66 -24.18 15.77
C VAL A 197 -14.04 -24.36 15.14
N ALA A 198 -14.95 -23.39 15.33
CA ALA A 198 -16.31 -23.43 14.79
C ALA A 198 -16.36 -22.89 13.34
N SER A 199 -15.55 -21.90 12.99
CA SER A 199 -15.47 -21.40 11.64
C SER A 199 -14.13 -20.75 11.31
N VAL A 200 -13.78 -20.77 10.03
CA VAL A 200 -12.63 -20.07 9.45
C VAL A 200 -13.14 -19.19 8.30
N THR A 201 -12.82 -17.91 8.35
CA THR A 201 -13.20 -16.94 7.32
C THR A 201 -11.96 -16.29 6.73
N ALA A 202 -11.87 -16.23 5.42
CA ALA A 202 -10.77 -15.56 4.71
C ALA A 202 -11.23 -14.25 4.05
N THR A 203 -10.32 -13.29 3.98
CA THR A 203 -10.51 -11.99 3.30
C THR A 203 -9.17 -11.49 2.72
N GLY A 204 -9.21 -10.36 2.03
CA GLY A 204 -8.04 -9.72 1.39
C GLY A 204 -7.78 -10.22 -0.04
N TYR A 205 -6.76 -9.67 -0.68
CA TYR A 205 -6.41 -10.03 -2.07
C TYR A 205 -6.09 -11.51 -2.29
N GLY A 206 -5.62 -12.20 -1.25
CA GLY A 206 -5.34 -13.65 -1.26
C GLY A 206 -6.48 -14.49 -0.71
N GLU A 207 -7.71 -13.99 -0.63
CA GLU A 207 -8.89 -14.67 -0.09
C GLU A 207 -9.09 -16.06 -0.70
N ASP A 208 -9.15 -16.15 -2.03
CA ASP A 208 -9.36 -17.41 -2.74
C ASP A 208 -8.27 -18.44 -2.45
N LEU A 209 -7.01 -17.97 -2.38
CA LEU A 209 -5.86 -18.82 -2.07
C LEU A 209 -5.94 -19.35 -0.63
N ALA A 210 -6.21 -18.47 0.33
CA ALA A 210 -6.34 -18.84 1.74
C ALA A 210 -7.54 -19.78 1.95
N LYS A 211 -8.67 -19.49 1.31
CA LYS A 211 -9.85 -20.35 1.34
C LYS A 211 -9.58 -21.75 0.80
N ALA A 212 -8.90 -21.85 -0.34
CA ALA A 212 -8.54 -23.14 -0.93
C ALA A 212 -7.51 -23.91 -0.10
N ALA A 213 -6.49 -23.22 0.44
CA ALA A 213 -5.40 -23.83 1.19
C ALA A 213 -5.82 -24.34 2.57
N PHE A 214 -6.72 -23.63 3.25
CA PHE A 214 -7.13 -23.91 4.63
C PHE A 214 -8.56 -24.42 4.76
N HIS A 215 -9.25 -24.67 3.64
CA HIS A 215 -10.66 -25.07 3.59
C HIS A 215 -11.55 -24.13 4.42
N ALA A 216 -11.29 -22.81 4.30
CA ALA A 216 -12.07 -21.83 5.04
C ALA A 216 -13.56 -21.90 4.62
N ASP A 217 -14.44 -21.81 5.62
CA ASP A 217 -15.89 -21.91 5.44
C ASP A 217 -16.43 -20.78 4.55
N TYR A 218 -15.88 -19.57 4.76
CA TYR A 218 -16.34 -18.36 4.07
C TYR A 218 -15.17 -17.58 3.49
N GLY A 219 -15.43 -16.94 2.33
CA GLY A 219 -14.67 -15.84 1.79
C GLY A 219 -15.51 -14.58 1.87
N VAL A 220 -14.93 -13.47 2.35
CA VAL A 220 -15.65 -12.22 2.54
C VAL A 220 -14.83 -11.07 1.96
N VAL A 221 -15.48 -10.23 1.15
CA VAL A 221 -14.83 -9.03 0.61
C VAL A 221 -14.32 -8.14 1.76
N GLU A 222 -13.11 -7.65 1.65
CA GLU A 222 -12.40 -6.87 2.66
C GLU A 222 -13.22 -5.71 3.22
N THR A 223 -13.97 -4.99 2.37
CA THR A 223 -14.86 -3.90 2.78
C THR A 223 -15.97 -4.36 3.73
N VAL A 224 -16.51 -5.56 3.50
CA VAL A 224 -17.54 -6.16 4.37
C VAL A 224 -16.92 -6.59 5.69
N ALA A 225 -15.72 -7.19 5.67
CA ALA A 225 -15.01 -7.58 6.88
C ALA A 225 -14.70 -6.36 7.78
N HIS A 226 -14.16 -5.28 7.19
CA HIS A 226 -13.92 -4.01 7.88
C HIS A 226 -15.20 -3.44 8.53
N PHE A 227 -16.26 -3.35 7.75
CA PHE A 227 -17.53 -2.81 8.25
C PHE A 227 -18.13 -3.65 9.38
N THR A 228 -18.06 -4.98 9.25
CA THR A 228 -18.57 -5.90 10.27
C THR A 228 -17.86 -5.72 11.60
N ALA A 229 -16.53 -5.67 11.59
CA ALA A 229 -15.72 -5.43 12.78
C ALA A 229 -15.94 -4.02 13.35
N ALA A 230 -15.93 -2.98 12.50
CA ALA A 230 -16.18 -1.61 12.94
C ALA A 230 -17.52 -1.45 13.62
N ARG A 231 -18.59 -2.01 13.06
CA ARG A 231 -19.94 -1.96 13.63
C ARG A 231 -20.04 -2.75 14.94
N HIS A 232 -19.30 -3.85 15.09
CA HIS A 232 -19.29 -4.63 16.32
C HIS A 232 -18.70 -3.82 17.49
N PHE A 233 -17.56 -3.14 17.27
CA PHE A 233 -16.89 -2.38 18.33
C PHE A 233 -17.38 -0.93 18.48
N MET A 234 -17.98 -0.36 17.44
CA MET A 234 -18.53 1.00 17.39
C MET A 234 -19.85 0.99 16.60
N PRO A 235 -20.96 0.61 17.24
CA PRO A 235 -22.26 0.47 16.56
C PRO A 235 -22.79 1.74 15.88
N ASP A 236 -22.34 2.91 16.34
CA ASP A 236 -22.70 4.25 15.87
C ASP A 236 -21.65 4.85 14.89
N VAL A 237 -20.78 4.02 14.33
CA VAL A 237 -19.77 4.49 13.37
C VAL A 237 -20.42 5.08 12.10
N ASP A 238 -20.05 6.32 11.75
CA ASP A 238 -20.53 7.05 10.56
C ASP A 238 -19.56 7.02 9.39
N PHE A 239 -18.27 6.88 9.69
CA PHE A 239 -17.21 6.93 8.68
C PHE A 239 -16.01 6.07 9.08
N ILE A 240 -15.52 5.28 8.13
CA ILE A 240 -14.30 4.47 8.31
C ILE A 240 -13.26 4.97 7.33
N ILE A 241 -12.06 5.24 7.81
CA ILE A 241 -10.87 5.51 7.00
C ILE A 241 -9.92 4.34 7.19
N ASP A 242 -9.65 3.63 6.11
CA ASP A 242 -8.69 2.54 6.07
C ASP A 242 -7.52 2.91 5.14
N ILE A 243 -6.31 2.83 5.66
CA ILE A 243 -5.07 3.06 4.91
C ILE A 243 -4.26 1.77 4.96
N GLY A 244 -4.35 1.02 3.89
CA GLY A 244 -3.63 -0.24 3.69
C GLY A 244 -2.18 -0.05 3.27
N GLY A 245 -1.53 -1.17 2.92
CA GLY A 245 -0.15 -1.16 2.43
C GLY A 245 0.01 -0.50 1.06
N GLN A 246 -0.98 -0.65 0.18
CA GLN A 246 -0.90 -0.20 -1.21
C GLN A 246 -2.14 0.58 -1.69
N ASP A 247 -3.20 0.61 -0.91
CA ASP A 247 -4.45 1.27 -1.22
C ASP A 247 -4.99 2.07 -0.03
N MET A 248 -5.97 2.89 -0.29
CA MET A 248 -6.73 3.62 0.73
C MET A 248 -8.21 3.50 0.42
N LYS A 249 -9.00 3.30 1.45
CA LYS A 249 -10.46 3.16 1.36
C LYS A 249 -11.13 4.04 2.39
N CYS A 250 -12.26 4.63 2.03
CA CYS A 250 -13.12 5.31 2.97
C CYS A 250 -14.55 4.82 2.78
N PHE A 251 -15.23 4.53 3.87
CA PHE A 251 -16.61 4.08 3.86
C PHE A 251 -17.47 5.09 4.60
N LYS A 252 -18.51 5.59 3.92
CA LYS A 252 -19.55 6.37 4.58
C LYS A 252 -20.69 5.45 4.98
N ILE A 253 -21.07 5.50 6.23
CA ILE A 253 -22.13 4.67 6.81
C ILE A 253 -23.35 5.54 7.09
N ARG A 254 -24.52 5.05 6.74
CA ARG A 254 -25.80 5.67 7.07
C ARG A 254 -26.81 4.60 7.43
N GLN A 255 -27.54 4.80 8.51
CA GLN A 255 -28.57 3.87 8.97
C GLN A 255 -28.07 2.43 9.12
N GLY A 256 -26.83 2.26 9.60
CA GLY A 256 -26.23 0.94 9.82
C GLY A 256 -25.85 0.18 8.54
N ALA A 257 -25.71 0.87 7.39
CA ALA A 257 -25.27 0.30 6.12
C ALA A 257 -24.23 1.18 5.42
N ILE A 258 -23.36 0.57 4.63
CA ILE A 258 -22.41 1.32 3.78
C ILE A 258 -23.22 2.05 2.69
N SER A 259 -23.22 3.37 2.74
CA SER A 259 -23.92 4.22 1.76
C SER A 259 -23.03 4.67 0.61
N ASN A 260 -21.72 4.75 0.81
CA ASN A 260 -20.75 5.11 -0.21
C ASN A 260 -19.36 4.56 0.12
N ILE A 261 -18.59 4.22 -0.92
CA ILE A 261 -17.21 3.74 -0.83
C ILE A 261 -16.36 4.62 -1.73
N PHE A 262 -15.27 5.14 -1.18
CA PHE A 262 -14.24 5.86 -1.92
C PHE A 262 -12.97 5.00 -1.91
N LEU A 263 -12.46 4.68 -3.09
CA LEU A 263 -11.27 3.85 -3.26
C LEU A 263 -10.19 4.66 -3.99
N ASN A 264 -8.95 4.50 -3.55
CA ASN A 264 -7.78 4.95 -4.29
C ASN A 264 -6.81 3.79 -4.44
N GLU A 265 -6.94 3.07 -5.54
CA GLU A 265 -6.05 1.96 -5.93
C GLU A 265 -5.02 2.38 -6.99
N ALA A 266 -5.25 3.53 -7.63
CA ALA A 266 -4.45 3.98 -8.77
C ALA A 266 -3.08 4.57 -8.36
N CYS A 267 -2.94 5.00 -7.12
CA CYS A 267 -1.73 5.66 -6.65
C CYS A 267 -1.44 5.27 -5.19
N SER A 268 -0.27 4.70 -4.95
CA SER A 268 0.21 4.36 -3.60
C SER A 268 0.55 5.59 -2.72
N SER A 269 0.32 6.80 -3.21
CA SER A 269 0.57 8.03 -2.46
C SER A 269 -0.40 8.14 -1.28
N GLY A 270 0.17 8.21 -0.07
CA GLY A 270 -0.59 8.27 1.18
C GLY A 270 -0.91 6.91 1.83
N CYS A 271 -0.49 5.79 1.23
CA CYS A 271 -0.62 4.46 1.83
C CYS A 271 0.62 4.04 2.64
N GLY A 272 0.59 2.86 3.24
CA GLY A 272 1.69 2.35 4.08
C GLY A 272 3.01 2.20 3.35
N SER A 273 3.02 1.77 2.08
CA SER A 273 4.26 1.66 1.28
C SER A 273 4.93 3.01 1.02
N PHE A 274 4.14 4.08 0.97
CA PHE A 274 4.64 5.44 0.90
C PHE A 274 5.44 5.81 2.16
N LEU A 275 4.86 5.60 3.33
CA LEU A 275 5.54 5.86 4.60
C LEU A 275 6.81 5.03 4.74
N GLN A 276 6.76 3.77 4.34
CA GLN A 276 7.91 2.87 4.36
C GLN A 276 9.04 3.37 3.44
N THR A 277 8.70 3.83 2.23
CA THR A 277 9.69 4.36 1.28
C THR A 277 10.41 5.58 1.85
N PHE A 278 9.69 6.50 2.49
CA PHE A 278 10.30 7.67 3.12
C PHE A 278 11.13 7.31 4.35
N ALA A 279 10.65 6.43 5.21
CA ALA A 279 11.41 5.96 6.36
C ALA A 279 12.74 5.36 5.91
N GLN A 280 12.73 4.47 4.93
CA GLN A 280 13.94 3.85 4.37
C GLN A 280 14.87 4.86 3.72
N ALA A 281 14.35 5.82 2.96
CA ALA A 281 15.17 6.88 2.34
C ALA A 281 15.89 7.74 3.36
N LEU A 282 15.31 7.89 4.56
CA LEU A 282 15.91 8.62 5.68
C LEU A 282 16.72 7.72 6.64
N GLY A 283 16.79 6.41 6.37
CA GLY A 283 17.57 5.45 7.17
C GLY A 283 16.90 4.96 8.45
N TYR A 284 15.56 5.03 8.52
CA TYR A 284 14.76 4.59 9.67
C TYR A 284 13.87 3.41 9.33
N ASP A 285 13.50 2.62 10.33
CA ASP A 285 12.33 1.76 10.22
C ASP A 285 11.02 2.57 10.38
N VAL A 286 9.88 1.99 10.01
CA VAL A 286 8.59 2.71 10.01
C VAL A 286 8.16 3.14 11.41
N LYS A 287 8.48 2.37 12.46
CA LYS A 287 8.10 2.70 13.85
C LYS A 287 8.96 3.83 14.39
N GLU A 288 10.28 3.77 14.15
CA GLU A 288 11.20 4.84 14.49
C GLU A 288 10.82 6.14 13.76
N PHE A 289 10.52 6.03 12.47
CA PHE A 289 10.08 7.16 11.65
C PHE A 289 8.79 7.81 12.18
N ALA A 290 7.82 7.01 12.60
CA ALA A 290 6.59 7.51 13.20
C ALA A 290 6.88 8.29 14.53
N ALA A 291 7.77 7.76 15.35
CA ALA A 291 8.15 8.41 16.62
C ALA A 291 8.83 9.78 16.40
N LEU A 292 9.65 9.92 15.34
CA LEU A 292 10.31 11.20 15.00
C LEU A 292 9.30 12.33 14.73
N GLY A 293 8.15 12.01 14.14
CA GLY A 293 7.15 13.02 13.77
C GLY A 293 6.35 13.58 14.93
N LEU A 294 6.27 12.88 16.07
CA LEU A 294 5.37 13.23 17.18
C LEU A 294 5.62 14.64 17.72
N PHE A 295 6.88 14.99 17.97
CA PHE A 295 7.28 16.25 18.57
C PHE A 295 8.14 17.12 17.65
N ALA A 296 7.92 16.98 16.31
CA ALA A 296 8.58 17.83 15.34
C ALA A 296 8.14 19.29 15.54
N ASP A 297 9.07 20.18 15.94
CA ASP A 297 8.80 21.58 16.25
C ASP A 297 8.55 22.44 15.00
N ARG A 298 9.06 22.03 13.84
CA ARG A 298 8.94 22.77 12.57
C ARG A 298 8.66 21.86 11.38
N PRO A 299 7.51 21.17 11.35
CA PRO A 299 7.13 20.33 10.21
C PRO A 299 7.08 21.13 8.91
N VAL A 300 7.49 20.52 7.81
CA VAL A 300 7.50 21.14 6.49
C VAL A 300 6.19 20.87 5.79
N ASP A 301 5.61 21.90 5.14
CA ASP A 301 4.46 21.71 4.26
C ASP A 301 4.93 21.09 2.93
N LEU A 302 4.72 19.79 2.77
CA LEU A 302 5.02 19.06 1.53
C LEU A 302 3.86 19.10 0.52
N GLY A 303 2.75 19.73 0.89
CA GLY A 303 1.53 19.78 0.07
C GLY A 303 0.81 18.44 0.01
N SER A 304 -0.06 18.28 -0.99
CA SER A 304 -0.91 17.10 -1.20
C SER A 304 -0.61 16.35 -2.51
N ARG A 305 0.56 16.56 -3.10
CA ARG A 305 0.98 15.89 -4.33
C ARG A 305 1.48 14.48 -4.04
N CYS A 306 1.58 13.66 -5.10
CA CYS A 306 2.11 12.31 -4.95
C CYS A 306 3.60 12.32 -4.54
N THR A 307 4.06 11.21 -3.96
CA THR A 307 5.41 10.98 -3.43
C THR A 307 6.55 11.42 -4.32
N VAL A 308 6.41 11.18 -5.63
CA VAL A 308 7.47 11.51 -6.60
C VAL A 308 7.75 13.01 -6.59
N PHE A 309 6.70 13.82 -6.45
CA PHE A 309 6.84 15.29 -6.38
C PHE A 309 7.26 15.78 -5.00
N MET A 310 6.94 15.05 -3.93
CA MET A 310 7.41 15.39 -2.57
C MET A 310 8.91 15.19 -2.41
N ASN A 311 9.48 14.17 -3.04
CA ASN A 311 10.94 13.91 -3.01
C ASN A 311 11.75 14.99 -3.72
N SER A 312 11.14 15.80 -4.57
CA SER A 312 11.79 16.89 -5.30
C SER A 312 11.57 18.27 -4.69
N SER A 313 10.80 18.35 -3.60
CA SER A 313 10.52 19.56 -2.84
C SER A 313 11.44 19.71 -1.65
#